data_6099128846c5d9e67f2295383f22290d
#
_entry.id   6099128846c5d9e67f2295383f22290d
#
_cell.length_a   1.000
_cell.length_b   1.000
_cell.length_c   1.000
_cell.angle_alpha   90.00
_cell.angle_beta   90.00
_cell.angle_gamma   90.00
#
_symmetry.space_group_name_H-M   'P 1'
#
loop_
_entity.id
_entity.type
_entity.pdbx_description
1 polymer ?
#
loop_
_entity_poly.entity_id
_entity_poly.type
_entity_poly.pdbx_seq_one_letter_code
_entity_poly.pdbx_strand_id
1 'polypeptide(L)'
;MQSNLEARGIHAWFGKHHALEDISLDFNAGTVTALIGPSGCGKSTFIRTLNRMHEFIPSAAMAGEVLLNGQDIYAAGTDVTKIRLQIGMVFQKPNPFPSMTIGENVLAGIKLAQLKVDNKEDLMQECLTRAGLWNEVKDRLGAHAGGLSGGQQQRLCIARSLAVNPKVLLMDEPCSALDPGSTLRIEDTINSLKESMTIVIVTHNMQQAARVS
;
A
#
# COMPACT_ATOMS: atom_id res chain seq x y z
N MET A 1 -12.06 -4.23 -12.02
CA MET A 1 -13.18 -3.53 -11.35
C MET A 1 -12.60 -2.82 -10.13
N GLN A 2 -12.85 -1.54 -10.02
CA GLN A 2 -12.52 -0.75 -8.83
C GLN A 2 -13.38 -1.23 -7.65
N SER A 3 -12.90 -1.05 -6.42
CA SER A 3 -13.55 -1.63 -5.24
C SER A 3 -13.76 -0.57 -4.16
N ASN A 4 -14.94 -0.60 -3.55
CA ASN A 4 -15.23 0.17 -2.36
C ASN A 4 -14.61 -0.50 -1.14
N LEU A 5 -14.05 0.32 -0.26
CA LEU A 5 -13.57 -0.09 1.05
C LEU A 5 -14.32 0.76 2.08
N GLU A 6 -14.82 0.14 3.14
CA GLU A 6 -15.57 0.82 4.19
C GLU A 6 -15.03 0.40 5.56
N ALA A 7 -14.90 1.34 6.47
CA ALA A 7 -14.59 1.09 7.88
C ALA A 7 -15.78 1.55 8.71
N ARG A 8 -16.26 0.72 9.63
CA ARG A 8 -17.44 0.98 10.46
C ARG A 8 -17.15 0.75 11.93
N GLY A 9 -17.26 1.81 12.73
CA GLY A 9 -17.10 1.73 14.18
C GLY A 9 -15.76 1.13 14.60
N ILE A 10 -14.65 1.51 13.95
CA ILE A 10 -13.35 0.92 14.25
C ILE A 10 -12.83 1.44 15.58
N HIS A 11 -12.60 0.49 16.49
CA HIS A 11 -11.79 0.68 17.69
C HIS A 11 -10.53 -0.16 17.57
N ALA A 12 -9.40 0.35 18.05
CA ALA A 12 -8.15 -0.42 18.11
C ALA A 12 -7.40 -0.17 19.42
N TRP A 13 -6.80 -1.23 19.94
CA TRP A 13 -6.03 -1.19 21.20
C TRP A 13 -4.64 -1.80 21.00
N PHE A 14 -3.70 -1.34 21.80
CA PHE A 14 -2.40 -1.98 22.04
C PHE A 14 -2.26 -2.24 23.54
N GLY A 15 -2.51 -3.46 23.98
CA GLY A 15 -2.67 -3.80 25.38
C GLY A 15 -3.80 -2.99 26.01
N LYS A 16 -3.47 -2.10 26.98
CA LYS A 16 -4.46 -1.22 27.65
C LYS A 16 -4.65 0.14 26.94
N HIS A 17 -3.83 0.46 25.95
CA HIS A 17 -3.93 1.74 25.25
C HIS A 17 -4.98 1.68 24.14
N HIS A 18 -6.04 2.49 24.26
CA HIS A 18 -7.08 2.65 23.24
C HIS A 18 -6.57 3.68 22.21
N ALA A 19 -6.15 3.21 21.07
CA ALA A 19 -5.49 4.01 20.04
C ALA A 19 -6.45 4.59 18.98
N LEU A 20 -7.58 3.92 18.73
CA LEU A 20 -8.64 4.38 17.85
C LEU A 20 -9.99 4.19 18.53
N GLU A 21 -10.86 5.20 18.43
CA GLU A 21 -12.17 5.20 19.04
C GLU A 21 -13.23 5.61 18.04
N ASP A 22 -14.14 4.67 17.71
CA ASP A 22 -15.31 4.84 16.86
C ASP A 22 -15.05 5.53 15.50
N ILE A 23 -14.11 5.01 14.74
CA ILE A 23 -13.77 5.58 13.42
C ILE A 23 -14.60 4.91 12.34
N SER A 24 -15.39 5.70 11.61
CA SER A 24 -16.15 5.26 10.44
C SER A 24 -15.81 6.12 9.23
N LEU A 25 -15.37 5.48 8.13
CA LEU A 25 -14.96 6.15 6.89
C LEU A 25 -15.27 5.26 5.68
N ASP A 26 -15.71 5.89 4.59
CA ASP A 26 -15.94 5.25 3.29
C ASP A 26 -14.88 5.68 2.29
N PHE A 27 -14.34 4.73 1.55
CA PHE A 27 -13.36 4.93 0.50
C PHE A 27 -13.97 4.51 -0.84
N ASN A 28 -14.37 5.50 -1.63
CA ASN A 28 -15.04 5.26 -2.90
C ASN A 28 -14.10 4.64 -3.93
N ALA A 29 -14.66 3.77 -4.75
CA ALA A 29 -13.93 3.11 -5.82
C ALA A 29 -13.30 4.12 -6.80
N GLY A 30 -12.01 3.93 -7.12
CA GLY A 30 -11.31 4.77 -8.08
C GLY A 30 -11.00 6.19 -7.59
N THR A 31 -10.97 6.40 -6.29
CA THR A 31 -10.57 7.67 -5.70
C THR A 31 -9.29 7.56 -4.88
N VAL A 32 -8.65 8.69 -4.65
CA VAL A 32 -7.59 8.81 -3.64
C VAL A 32 -8.17 9.51 -2.43
N THR A 33 -8.15 8.86 -1.27
CA THR A 33 -8.54 9.47 0.00
C THR A 33 -7.30 9.74 0.84
N ALA A 34 -7.06 10.99 1.19
CA ALA A 34 -5.95 11.39 2.04
C ALA A 34 -6.39 11.51 3.51
N LEU A 35 -5.74 10.75 4.39
CA LEU A 35 -5.87 10.85 5.84
C LEU A 35 -4.81 11.80 6.38
N ILE A 36 -5.26 12.95 6.90
CA ILE A 36 -4.38 14.02 7.37
C ILE A 36 -4.57 14.19 8.89
N GLY A 37 -3.51 14.58 9.56
CA GLY A 37 -3.55 14.92 10.99
C GLY A 37 -2.16 14.89 11.64
N PRO A 38 -2.03 15.31 12.89
CA PRO A 38 -0.76 15.36 13.61
C PRO A 38 -0.15 13.97 13.78
N SER A 39 1.16 13.92 14.01
CA SER A 39 1.85 12.66 14.33
C SER A 39 1.29 12.06 15.62
N GLY A 40 1.14 10.74 15.66
CA GLY A 40 0.65 10.01 16.82
C GLY A 40 -0.87 9.97 16.99
N CYS A 41 -1.69 10.62 16.12
CA CYS A 41 -3.15 10.58 16.26
C CYS A 41 -3.83 9.29 15.75
N GLY A 42 -3.08 8.23 15.47
CA GLY A 42 -3.63 6.92 15.10
C GLY A 42 -3.76 6.61 13.61
N LYS A 43 -3.38 7.51 12.67
CA LYS A 43 -3.53 7.29 11.22
C LYS A 43 -2.87 5.99 10.72
N SER A 44 -1.62 5.75 11.11
CA SER A 44 -0.90 4.52 10.74
C SER A 44 -1.50 3.27 11.40
N THR A 45 -2.10 3.40 12.58
CA THR A 45 -2.85 2.33 13.21
C THR A 45 -4.11 2.05 12.39
N PHE A 46 -4.87 3.08 12.06
CA PHE A 46 -6.10 2.94 11.29
C PHE A 46 -5.86 2.31 9.92
N ILE A 47 -4.89 2.81 9.14
CA ILE A 47 -4.64 2.25 7.80
C ILE A 47 -4.24 0.76 7.86
N ARG A 48 -3.57 0.32 8.94
CA ARG A 48 -3.20 -1.08 9.16
C ARG A 48 -4.38 -1.97 9.58
N THR A 49 -5.47 -1.42 10.09
CA THR A 49 -6.69 -2.20 10.30
C THR A 49 -7.37 -2.53 8.99
N LEU A 50 -7.25 -1.70 7.96
CA LEU A 50 -7.89 -1.88 6.66
C LEU A 50 -7.41 -3.10 5.87
N ASN A 51 -6.26 -3.70 6.23
CA ASN A 51 -5.73 -4.93 5.61
C ASN A 51 -5.26 -5.97 6.62
N ARG A 52 -5.72 -5.87 7.87
CA ARG A 52 -5.39 -6.79 8.96
C ARG A 52 -3.90 -6.84 9.33
N MET A 53 -3.11 -5.79 8.98
CA MET A 53 -1.69 -5.73 9.33
C MET A 53 -1.45 -5.44 10.82
N HIS A 54 -2.41 -4.83 11.54
CA HIS A 54 -2.30 -4.60 12.98
C HIS A 54 -2.21 -5.92 13.78
N GLU A 55 -2.75 -7.03 13.26
CA GLU A 55 -2.69 -8.37 13.88
C GLU A 55 -1.28 -8.92 14.04
N PHE A 56 -0.27 -8.35 13.34
CA PHE A 56 1.13 -8.72 13.56
C PHE A 56 1.69 -8.24 14.91
N ILE A 57 0.98 -7.37 15.61
CA ILE A 57 1.37 -6.90 16.94
C ILE A 57 0.63 -7.74 17.97
N PRO A 58 1.32 -8.57 18.78
CA PRO A 58 0.67 -9.52 19.69
C PRO A 58 -0.31 -8.91 20.71
N SER A 59 -0.08 -7.64 21.06
CA SER A 59 -0.95 -6.90 22.00
C SER A 59 -2.07 -6.11 21.31
N ALA A 60 -2.18 -6.19 19.98
CA ALA A 60 -3.19 -5.46 19.25
C ALA A 60 -4.55 -6.18 19.28
N ALA A 61 -5.59 -5.41 19.48
CA ALA A 61 -6.97 -5.85 19.35
C ALA A 61 -7.77 -4.83 18.53
N MET A 62 -8.83 -5.27 17.88
CA MET A 62 -9.72 -4.43 17.09
C MET A 62 -11.17 -4.84 17.33
N ALA A 63 -12.08 -3.85 17.28
CA ALA A 63 -13.51 -4.05 17.14
C ALA A 63 -14.04 -3.15 16.01
N GLY A 64 -15.23 -3.44 15.52
CA GLY A 64 -15.81 -2.83 14.33
C GLY A 64 -15.69 -3.72 13.11
N GLU A 65 -16.05 -3.20 11.94
CA GLU A 65 -16.07 -3.93 10.67
C GLU A 65 -15.27 -3.20 9.60
N VAL A 66 -14.56 -3.96 8.76
CA VAL A 66 -13.95 -3.44 7.53
C VAL A 66 -14.50 -4.22 6.36
N LEU A 67 -15.21 -3.52 5.46
CA LEU A 67 -15.90 -4.14 4.35
C LEU A 67 -15.17 -3.84 3.02
N LEU A 68 -14.80 -4.89 2.30
CA LEU A 68 -14.33 -4.79 0.92
C LEU A 68 -15.45 -5.25 -0.01
N ASN A 69 -16.07 -4.32 -0.76
CA ASN A 69 -17.26 -4.58 -1.58
C ASN A 69 -18.40 -5.22 -0.78
N GLY A 70 -18.66 -4.76 0.43
CA GLY A 70 -19.71 -5.24 1.31
C GLY A 70 -19.39 -6.56 2.04
N GLN A 71 -18.21 -7.14 1.87
CA GLN A 71 -17.78 -8.34 2.59
C GLN A 71 -16.82 -7.97 3.71
N ASP A 72 -17.16 -8.35 4.94
CA ASP A 72 -16.30 -8.11 6.10
C ASP A 72 -15.01 -8.93 5.99
N ILE A 73 -13.87 -8.24 5.96
CA ILE A 73 -12.56 -8.87 5.88
C ILE A 73 -12.14 -9.55 7.19
N TYR A 74 -12.86 -9.28 8.29
CA TYR A 74 -12.65 -9.90 9.61
C TYR A 74 -13.62 -11.04 9.90
N ALA A 75 -14.54 -11.35 9.00
CA ALA A 75 -15.50 -12.46 9.18
C ALA A 75 -14.75 -13.79 9.46
N ALA A 76 -15.33 -14.63 10.31
CA ALA A 76 -14.77 -15.93 10.65
C ALA A 76 -14.53 -16.78 9.39
N GLY A 77 -13.34 -17.40 9.29
CA GLY A 77 -12.95 -18.22 8.14
C GLY A 77 -12.39 -17.41 6.95
N THR A 78 -12.31 -16.09 7.04
CA THR A 78 -11.70 -15.27 5.97
C THR A 78 -10.21 -15.54 5.85
N ASP A 79 -9.75 -15.85 4.64
CA ASP A 79 -8.35 -16.06 4.32
C ASP A 79 -7.59 -14.72 4.29
N VAL A 80 -6.79 -14.47 5.33
CA VAL A 80 -6.01 -13.23 5.50
C VAL A 80 -5.05 -12.99 4.33
N THR A 81 -4.48 -14.06 3.76
CA THR A 81 -3.56 -13.95 2.61
C THR A 81 -4.30 -13.40 1.40
N LYS A 82 -5.51 -13.91 1.12
CA LYS A 82 -6.34 -13.38 0.02
C LYS A 82 -6.74 -11.93 0.23
N ILE A 83 -7.01 -11.51 1.47
CA ILE A 83 -7.30 -10.11 1.78
C ILE A 83 -6.08 -9.24 1.48
N ARG A 84 -4.89 -9.63 1.94
CA ARG A 84 -3.65 -8.86 1.72
C ARG A 84 -3.19 -8.83 0.26
N LEU A 85 -3.59 -9.79 -0.56
CA LEU A 85 -3.41 -9.71 -2.02
C LEU A 85 -4.35 -8.66 -2.64
N GLN A 86 -5.56 -8.49 -2.11
CA GLN A 86 -6.53 -7.52 -2.63
C GLN A 86 -6.30 -6.10 -2.08
N ILE A 87 -5.74 -5.97 -0.87
CA ILE A 87 -5.46 -4.69 -0.21
C ILE A 87 -3.95 -4.60 0.05
N GLY A 88 -3.23 -4.05 -0.92
CA GLY A 88 -1.79 -3.86 -0.86
C GLY A 88 -1.38 -2.75 0.11
N MET A 89 -0.12 -2.77 0.56
CA MET A 89 0.42 -1.76 1.47
C MET A 89 1.81 -1.30 1.05
N VAL A 90 2.00 0.01 1.03
CA VAL A 90 3.29 0.70 0.89
C VAL A 90 3.61 1.40 2.21
N PHE A 91 4.76 1.09 2.79
CA PHE A 91 5.16 1.59 4.10
C PHE A 91 5.91 2.92 4.00
N GLN A 92 5.94 3.65 5.09
CA GLN A 92 6.66 4.91 5.23
C GLN A 92 8.15 4.77 4.89
N LYS A 93 8.82 3.74 5.42
CA LYS A 93 10.20 3.42 5.10
C LYS A 93 10.22 2.39 3.96
N PRO A 94 10.91 2.68 2.84
CA PRO A 94 11.09 1.69 1.78
C PRO A 94 11.63 0.37 2.35
N ASN A 95 11.04 -0.73 1.94
CA ASN A 95 11.38 -2.06 2.45
C ASN A 95 11.55 -3.10 1.31
N PRO A 96 12.36 -2.81 0.29
CA PRO A 96 12.68 -3.83 -0.70
C PRO A 96 13.40 -5.00 -0.02
N PHE A 97 13.26 -6.21 -0.55
CA PHE A 97 14.04 -7.37 -0.07
C PHE A 97 15.50 -7.19 -0.49
N PRO A 98 16.43 -6.97 0.45
CA PRO A 98 17.78 -6.54 0.12
C PRO A 98 18.60 -7.63 -0.57
N SER A 99 18.29 -8.90 -0.34
CA SER A 99 18.95 -10.06 -0.97
C SER A 99 18.42 -10.36 -2.37
N MET A 100 17.31 -9.72 -2.79
CA MET A 100 16.70 -9.92 -4.09
C MET A 100 17.14 -8.83 -5.08
N THR A 101 17.16 -9.18 -6.35
CA THR A 101 17.34 -8.23 -7.44
C THR A 101 16.11 -7.32 -7.60
N ILE A 102 16.21 -6.29 -8.43
CA ILE A 102 15.09 -5.40 -8.75
C ILE A 102 13.92 -6.20 -9.33
N GLY A 103 14.18 -7.04 -10.33
CA GLY A 103 13.15 -7.88 -10.95
C GLY A 103 12.53 -8.88 -9.97
N GLU A 104 13.34 -9.54 -9.14
CA GLU A 104 12.85 -10.47 -8.12
C GLU A 104 11.98 -9.77 -7.08
N ASN A 105 12.30 -8.55 -6.69
CA ASN A 105 11.47 -7.75 -5.78
C ASN A 105 10.07 -7.52 -6.35
N VAL A 106 9.96 -7.14 -7.64
CA VAL A 106 8.65 -6.96 -8.29
C VAL A 106 7.83 -8.23 -8.25
N LEU A 107 8.45 -9.37 -8.58
CA LEU A 107 7.78 -10.66 -8.70
C LEU A 107 7.63 -11.41 -7.37
N ALA A 108 8.13 -10.87 -6.26
CA ALA A 108 8.14 -11.56 -4.97
C ALA A 108 6.73 -11.96 -4.49
N GLY A 109 5.73 -11.06 -4.64
CA GLY A 109 4.35 -11.35 -4.26
C GLY A 109 3.73 -12.49 -5.09
N ILE A 110 4.00 -12.51 -6.40
CA ILE A 110 3.56 -13.57 -7.32
C ILE A 110 4.14 -14.92 -6.91
N LYS A 111 5.44 -14.96 -6.60
CA LYS A 111 6.14 -16.18 -6.17
C LYS A 111 5.61 -16.69 -4.84
N LEU A 112 5.44 -15.81 -3.85
CA LEU A 112 4.95 -16.17 -2.51
C LEU A 112 3.51 -16.66 -2.53
N ALA A 113 2.64 -16.02 -3.31
CA ALA A 113 1.24 -16.40 -3.44
C ALA A 113 0.99 -17.52 -4.47
N GLN A 114 2.06 -18.02 -5.12
CA GLN A 114 2.01 -19.08 -6.14
C GLN A 114 1.03 -18.73 -7.29
N LEU A 115 0.93 -17.46 -7.64
CA LEU A 115 0.05 -17.01 -8.72
C LEU A 115 0.63 -17.38 -10.09
N LYS A 116 -0.25 -17.83 -10.98
CA LYS A 116 0.13 -18.09 -12.37
C LYS A 116 0.17 -16.78 -13.14
N VAL A 117 1.23 -16.57 -13.89
CA VAL A 117 1.43 -15.41 -14.77
C VAL A 117 1.95 -15.94 -16.10
N ASP A 118 1.31 -15.53 -17.18
CA ASP A 118 1.66 -15.99 -18.53
C ASP A 118 3.03 -15.48 -18.96
N ASN A 119 3.30 -14.19 -18.74
CA ASN A 119 4.60 -13.57 -19.02
C ASN A 119 5.06 -12.73 -17.83
N LYS A 120 6.11 -13.18 -17.14
CA LYS A 120 6.69 -12.48 -15.99
C LYS A 120 7.43 -11.21 -16.39
N GLU A 121 8.03 -11.18 -17.58
CA GLU A 121 8.81 -10.04 -18.07
C GLU A 121 7.86 -8.88 -18.42
N ASP A 122 6.75 -9.15 -19.08
CA ASP A 122 5.73 -8.14 -19.39
C ASP A 122 5.10 -7.58 -18.11
N LEU A 123 4.76 -8.45 -17.14
CA LEU A 123 4.22 -8.02 -15.84
C LEU A 123 5.22 -7.12 -15.10
N MET A 124 6.49 -7.50 -15.09
CA MET A 124 7.54 -6.74 -14.43
C MET A 124 7.71 -5.36 -15.08
N GLN A 125 7.76 -5.32 -16.42
CA GLN A 125 7.82 -4.06 -17.18
C GLN A 125 6.59 -3.19 -16.90
N GLU A 126 5.39 -3.75 -16.95
CA GLU A 126 4.15 -3.03 -16.65
C GLU A 126 4.18 -2.42 -15.24
N CYS A 127 4.49 -3.22 -14.21
CA CYS A 127 4.50 -2.75 -12.83
C CYS A 127 5.56 -1.66 -12.60
N LEU A 128 6.75 -1.80 -13.15
CA LEU A 128 7.81 -0.80 -13.07
C LEU A 128 7.45 0.48 -13.84
N THR A 129 6.77 0.36 -14.97
CA THR A 129 6.30 1.50 -15.75
C THR A 129 5.22 2.26 -14.98
N ARG A 130 4.22 1.56 -14.44
CA ARG A 130 3.15 2.15 -13.61
C ARG A 130 3.69 2.81 -12.34
N ALA A 131 4.77 2.29 -11.77
CA ALA A 131 5.47 2.90 -10.63
C ALA A 131 6.45 4.03 -11.04
N GLY A 132 6.53 4.40 -12.32
CA GLY A 132 7.42 5.44 -12.83
C GLY A 132 8.91 5.12 -12.68
N LEU A 133 9.28 3.83 -12.65
CA LEU A 133 10.66 3.39 -12.37
C LEU A 133 11.33 2.71 -13.57
N TRP A 134 10.56 2.21 -14.55
CA TRP A 134 11.07 1.41 -15.66
C TRP A 134 12.29 2.00 -16.36
N ASN A 135 12.21 3.24 -16.81
CA ASN A 135 13.27 3.90 -17.56
C ASN A 135 14.60 4.05 -16.79
N GLU A 136 14.56 3.98 -15.47
CA GLU A 136 15.72 4.10 -14.61
C GLU A 136 16.41 2.75 -14.33
N VAL A 137 15.67 1.63 -14.51
CA VAL A 137 16.15 0.31 -14.06
C VAL A 137 16.10 -0.78 -15.13
N LYS A 138 15.48 -0.55 -16.30
CA LYS A 138 15.27 -1.57 -17.35
C LYS A 138 16.56 -2.31 -17.77
N ASP A 139 17.70 -1.61 -17.77
CA ASP A 139 19.01 -2.18 -18.19
C ASP A 139 19.77 -2.83 -17.02
N ARG A 140 19.19 -2.86 -15.80
CA ARG A 140 19.83 -3.39 -14.60
C ARG A 140 18.88 -4.15 -13.66
N LEU A 141 17.86 -4.82 -14.23
CA LEU A 141 16.87 -5.59 -13.45
C LEU A 141 17.50 -6.70 -12.59
N GLY A 142 18.68 -7.21 -12.98
CA GLY A 142 19.48 -8.16 -12.22
C GLY A 142 20.33 -7.55 -11.10
N ALA A 143 20.38 -6.23 -10.95
CA ALA A 143 21.09 -5.59 -9.85
C ALA A 143 20.31 -5.69 -8.54
N HIS A 144 21.03 -5.70 -7.40
CA HIS A 144 20.41 -5.72 -6.07
C HIS A 144 19.66 -4.42 -5.77
N ALA A 145 18.48 -4.55 -5.17
CA ALA A 145 17.61 -3.42 -4.81
C ALA A 145 18.24 -2.45 -3.81
N GLY A 146 19.21 -2.91 -2.99
CA GLY A 146 19.92 -2.07 -2.03
C GLY A 146 20.76 -0.96 -2.65
N GLY A 147 21.12 -1.07 -3.94
CA GLY A 147 21.85 -0.02 -4.68
C GLY A 147 20.97 1.11 -5.24
N LEU A 148 19.67 1.07 -5.03
CA LEU A 148 18.74 2.10 -5.45
C LEU A 148 18.68 3.26 -4.45
N SER A 149 18.41 4.48 -4.94
CA SER A 149 18.09 5.63 -4.08
C SER A 149 16.81 5.39 -3.29
N GLY A 150 16.58 6.14 -2.19
CA GLY A 150 15.37 6.00 -1.36
C GLY A 150 14.08 6.14 -2.17
N GLY A 151 14.00 7.13 -3.07
CA GLY A 151 12.85 7.31 -3.96
C GLY A 151 12.67 6.18 -4.98
N GLN A 152 13.77 5.61 -5.50
CA GLN A 152 13.73 4.43 -6.37
C GLN A 152 13.28 3.19 -5.60
N GLN A 153 13.77 2.98 -4.38
CA GLN A 153 13.34 1.89 -3.51
C GLN A 153 11.85 1.98 -3.18
N GLN A 154 11.34 3.19 -2.92
CA GLN A 154 9.91 3.39 -2.64
C GLN A 154 9.06 3.05 -3.87
N ARG A 155 9.45 3.52 -5.06
CA ARG A 155 8.76 3.17 -6.32
C ARG A 155 8.87 1.68 -6.64
N LEU A 156 9.98 1.02 -6.27
CA LEU A 156 10.10 -0.44 -6.37
C LEU A 156 9.11 -1.16 -5.43
N CYS A 157 8.91 -0.65 -4.21
CA CYS A 157 7.89 -1.18 -3.29
C CYS A 157 6.47 -0.99 -3.83
N ILE A 158 6.20 0.13 -4.52
CA ILE A 158 4.94 0.33 -5.23
C ILE A 158 4.80 -0.71 -6.36
N ALA A 159 5.80 -0.86 -7.24
CA ALA A 159 5.78 -1.85 -8.32
C ALA A 159 5.55 -3.28 -7.80
N ARG A 160 6.20 -3.67 -6.70
CA ARG A 160 5.99 -4.96 -6.02
C ARG A 160 4.55 -5.13 -5.57
N SER A 161 3.95 -4.09 -5.01
CA SER A 161 2.55 -4.13 -4.57
C SER A 161 1.58 -4.26 -5.74
N LEU A 162 1.88 -3.63 -6.89
CA LEU A 162 1.05 -3.69 -8.09
C LEU A 162 1.06 -5.06 -8.77
N ALA A 163 2.15 -5.81 -8.65
CA ALA A 163 2.33 -7.09 -9.35
C ALA A 163 1.25 -8.14 -9.01
N VAL A 164 0.69 -8.10 -7.80
CA VAL A 164 -0.42 -8.98 -7.39
C VAL A 164 -1.80 -8.45 -7.78
N ASN A 165 -1.86 -7.34 -8.52
CA ASN A 165 -3.06 -6.67 -9.01
C ASN A 165 -4.08 -6.36 -7.89
N PRO A 166 -3.69 -5.58 -6.87
CA PRO A 166 -4.57 -5.25 -5.76
C PRO A 166 -5.74 -4.38 -6.20
N LYS A 167 -6.84 -4.45 -5.49
CA LYS A 167 -8.03 -3.60 -5.70
C LYS A 167 -7.91 -2.27 -4.96
N VAL A 168 -7.23 -2.29 -3.83
CA VAL A 168 -6.98 -1.13 -2.97
C VAL A 168 -5.49 -1.06 -2.65
N LEU A 169 -4.92 0.13 -2.69
CA LEU A 169 -3.55 0.39 -2.29
C LEU A 169 -3.52 1.36 -1.11
N LEU A 170 -3.02 0.88 0.01
CA LEU A 170 -2.80 1.67 1.21
C LEU A 170 -1.36 2.21 1.22
N MET A 171 -1.19 3.49 1.53
CA MET A 171 0.12 4.14 1.57
C MET A 171 0.30 4.88 2.90
N ASP A 172 1.22 4.43 3.73
CA ASP A 172 1.53 5.04 5.03
C ASP A 172 2.71 6.00 4.88
N GLU A 173 2.45 7.30 4.75
CA GLU A 173 3.44 8.38 4.58
C GLU A 173 4.53 8.09 3.51
N PRO A 174 4.17 7.72 2.27
CA PRO A 174 5.11 7.16 1.29
C PRO A 174 6.23 8.11 0.86
N CYS A 175 6.13 9.40 1.15
CA CYS A 175 7.08 10.44 0.73
C CYS A 175 7.83 11.11 1.89
N SER A 176 7.59 10.72 3.15
CA SER A 176 8.05 11.46 4.34
C SER A 176 9.58 11.60 4.47
N ALA A 177 10.34 10.70 3.86
CA ALA A 177 11.82 10.69 3.94
C ALA A 177 12.48 10.91 2.56
N LEU A 178 11.75 11.47 1.59
CA LEU A 178 12.22 11.61 0.22
C LEU A 178 12.50 13.08 -0.14
N ASP A 179 13.39 13.26 -1.12
CA ASP A 179 13.63 14.55 -1.73
C ASP A 179 12.41 15.03 -2.54
N PRO A 180 12.29 16.36 -2.81
CA PRO A 180 11.13 16.91 -3.52
C PRO A 180 10.91 16.31 -4.91
N GLY A 181 11.97 16.01 -5.65
CA GLY A 181 11.86 15.41 -6.99
C GLY A 181 11.31 13.98 -6.94
N SER A 182 11.76 13.17 -5.98
CA SER A 182 11.23 11.83 -5.75
C SER A 182 9.78 11.86 -5.26
N THR A 183 9.42 12.86 -4.43
CA THR A 183 8.04 13.07 -3.97
C THR A 183 7.10 13.34 -5.13
N LEU A 184 7.45 14.26 -6.04
CA LEU A 184 6.63 14.57 -7.21
C LEU A 184 6.40 13.32 -8.09
N ARG A 185 7.43 12.52 -8.33
CA ARG A 185 7.29 11.28 -9.12
C ARG A 185 6.33 10.26 -8.48
N ILE A 186 6.29 10.18 -7.15
CA ILE A 186 5.33 9.31 -6.44
C ILE A 186 3.92 9.90 -6.54
N GLU A 187 3.76 11.21 -6.44
CA GLU A 187 2.48 11.88 -6.62
C GLU A 187 1.91 11.67 -8.04
N ASP A 188 2.75 11.78 -9.08
CA ASP A 188 2.39 11.47 -10.47
C ASP A 188 1.97 9.99 -10.61
N THR A 189 2.70 9.09 -9.94
CA THR A 189 2.35 7.66 -9.89
C THR A 189 0.99 7.45 -9.24
N ILE A 190 0.70 8.09 -8.11
CA ILE A 190 -0.60 7.99 -7.41
C ILE A 190 -1.73 8.50 -8.32
N ASN A 191 -1.53 9.63 -8.99
CA ASN A 191 -2.50 10.22 -9.91
C ASN A 191 -2.80 9.31 -11.12
N SER A 192 -1.82 8.59 -11.62
CA SER A 192 -2.02 7.60 -12.68
C SER A 192 -2.74 6.34 -12.17
N LEU A 193 -2.43 5.89 -10.95
CA LEU A 193 -2.98 4.66 -10.39
C LEU A 193 -4.46 4.78 -10.00
N LYS A 194 -4.95 5.97 -9.61
CA LYS A 194 -6.36 6.17 -9.22
C LYS A 194 -7.37 5.82 -10.32
N GLU A 195 -6.94 5.85 -11.59
CA GLU A 195 -7.80 5.45 -12.71
C GLU A 195 -8.14 3.96 -12.68
N SER A 196 -7.33 3.14 -12.02
CA SER A 196 -7.46 1.67 -12.01
C SER A 196 -7.74 1.06 -10.64
N MET A 197 -7.50 1.77 -9.54
CA MET A 197 -7.68 1.25 -8.18
C MET A 197 -8.05 2.33 -7.17
N THR A 198 -8.52 1.91 -6.00
CA THR A 198 -8.80 2.78 -4.87
C THR A 198 -7.53 2.98 -4.06
N ILE A 199 -7.21 4.22 -3.68
CA ILE A 199 -6.00 4.54 -2.92
C ILE A 199 -6.36 5.23 -1.61
N VAL A 200 -5.76 4.79 -0.51
CA VAL A 200 -5.82 5.48 0.78
C VAL A 200 -4.40 5.87 1.16
N ILE A 201 -4.14 7.15 1.31
CA ILE A 201 -2.83 7.68 1.66
C ILE A 201 -2.87 8.38 3.02
N VAL A 202 -1.95 8.03 3.90
CA VAL A 202 -1.64 8.81 5.10
C VAL A 202 -0.54 9.80 4.77
N THR A 203 -0.75 11.07 5.10
CA THR A 203 0.28 12.10 4.98
C THR A 203 0.09 13.17 6.06
N HIS A 204 1.18 13.80 6.48
CA HIS A 204 1.16 15.01 7.30
C HIS A 204 1.34 16.28 6.44
N ASN A 205 1.57 16.12 5.13
CA ASN A 205 1.76 17.24 4.19
C ASN A 205 0.44 17.58 3.49
N MET A 206 -0.18 18.69 3.90
CA MET A 206 -1.45 19.17 3.33
C MET A 206 -1.36 19.50 1.84
N GLN A 207 -0.20 19.99 1.36
CA GLN A 207 0.00 20.28 -0.05
C GLN A 207 0.04 19.00 -0.89
N GLN A 208 0.67 17.94 -0.37
CA GLN A 208 0.65 16.63 -1.00
C GLN A 208 -0.78 16.08 -1.08
N ALA A 209 -1.50 16.12 0.04
CA ALA A 209 -2.89 15.67 0.06
C ALA A 209 -3.73 16.38 -1.02
N ALA A 210 -3.63 17.71 -1.12
CA ALA A 210 -4.36 18.50 -2.11
C ALA A 210 -3.98 18.22 -3.58
N ARG A 211 -2.76 17.70 -3.83
CA ARG A 211 -2.33 17.34 -5.20
C ARG A 211 -2.79 15.95 -5.64
N VAL A 212 -3.04 15.04 -4.72
CA VAL A 212 -3.30 13.62 -5.06
C VAL A 212 -4.74 13.17 -4.81
N SER A 213 -5.49 13.84 -3.92
CA SER A 213 -6.88 13.48 -3.55
C SER A 213 -7.94 14.25 -4.31
#